data_b6aa168b9e8b3ca29ea97241ac634846
#
_entry.id   b6aa168b9e8b3ca29ea97241ac634846
#
_cell.length_a   1.000
_cell.length_b   1.000
_cell.length_c   1.000
_cell.angle_alpha   90.00
_cell.angle_beta   90.00
_cell.angle_gamma   90.00
#
_symmetry.space_group_name_H-M   'P 1'
#
loop_
_entity.id
_entity.type
_entity.pdbx_description
1 polymer ?
#
loop_
_entity_poly.entity_id
_entity_poly.type
_entity_poly.pdbx_seq_one_letter_code
_entity_poly.pdbx_strand_id
1 'polypeptide(L)'
;PLVVMVNQFSASASEIFAAAIQDYKRGLIIGSQSTFGKGTVQNIVDMDRAVSMTYNNLKPLGALKLTIQKYYRINGGTPQLKGVTPDIVLPDNYMYIPYGEKEQDYALPYDEIDKAEYNLWEAGVSQYPNLVHKSKLRVDTTPKFALIEQYARWIKDERENSKMSLNLESFRETQRLYREEAK
;
A
#
# COMPACT_ATOMS: atom_id res chain seq x y z
N PRO A 1 9.81 -9.17 21.20
CA PRO A 1 9.22 -9.31 19.88
C PRO A 1 8.73 -7.95 19.36
N LEU A 2 8.84 -7.74 18.04
CA LEU A 2 8.34 -6.56 17.35
C LEU A 2 7.43 -7.02 16.21
N VAL A 3 6.28 -6.39 16.10
CA VAL A 3 5.33 -6.59 14.99
C VAL A 3 4.99 -5.22 14.43
N VAL A 4 5.06 -5.07 13.12
CA VAL A 4 4.66 -3.86 12.40
C VAL A 4 3.46 -4.19 11.54
N MET A 5 2.40 -3.42 11.68
CA MET A 5 1.18 -3.58 10.89
C MET A 5 1.19 -2.58 9.73
N VAL A 6 0.93 -3.07 8.53
CA VAL A 6 0.89 -2.26 7.30
C VAL A 6 -0.34 -2.60 6.47
N ASN A 7 -0.72 -1.69 5.59
CA ASN A 7 -1.74 -1.91 4.60
C ASN A 7 -1.41 -1.16 3.30
N GLN A 8 -2.28 -1.26 2.29
CA GLN A 8 -2.12 -0.60 0.99
C GLN A 8 -2.03 0.94 1.07
N PHE A 9 -2.40 1.56 2.19
CA PHE A 9 -2.28 3.00 2.41
C PHE A 9 -0.95 3.40 3.09
N SER A 10 -0.19 2.41 3.57
CA SER A 10 1.15 2.64 4.11
C SER A 10 2.10 2.97 2.98
N ALA A 11 2.64 4.19 2.95
CA ALA A 11 3.42 4.70 1.83
C ALA A 11 4.72 5.39 2.26
N SER A 12 5.71 5.44 1.34
CA SER A 12 6.93 6.26 1.46
C SER A 12 7.73 5.93 2.74
N ALA A 13 7.87 6.86 3.70
CA ALA A 13 8.63 6.66 4.94
C ALA A 13 8.16 5.43 5.75
N SER A 14 6.86 5.13 5.74
CA SER A 14 6.31 3.91 6.37
C SER A 14 6.84 2.65 5.71
N GLU A 15 7.06 2.69 4.40
CA GLU A 15 7.61 1.58 3.63
C GLU A 15 9.09 1.40 3.89
N ILE A 16 9.85 2.51 4.05
CA ILE A 16 11.26 2.47 4.46
C ILE A 16 11.37 1.77 5.82
N PHE A 17 10.55 2.18 6.78
CA PHE A 17 10.53 1.59 8.12
C PHE A 17 10.17 0.11 8.10
N ALA A 18 9.07 -0.26 7.46
CA ALA A 18 8.63 -1.65 7.36
C ALA A 18 9.67 -2.53 6.66
N ALA A 19 10.23 -2.05 5.53
CA ALA A 19 11.27 -2.75 4.79
C ALA A 19 12.53 -2.97 5.65
N ALA A 20 12.98 -1.95 6.38
CA ALA A 20 14.14 -2.08 7.26
C ALA A 20 13.91 -3.14 8.35
N ILE A 21 12.75 -3.11 9.02
CA ILE A 21 12.40 -4.12 10.04
C ILE A 21 12.38 -5.53 9.45
N GLN A 22 11.83 -5.69 8.24
CA GLN A 22 11.76 -6.96 7.53
C GLN A 22 13.15 -7.46 7.10
N ASP A 23 13.93 -6.61 6.43
CA ASP A 23 15.22 -6.98 5.85
C ASP A 23 16.27 -7.33 6.90
N TYR A 24 16.31 -6.57 8.00
CA TYR A 24 17.18 -6.87 9.15
C TYR A 24 16.66 -8.02 10.03
N LYS A 25 15.48 -8.58 9.73
CA LYS A 25 14.81 -9.61 10.56
C LYS A 25 14.58 -9.13 12.00
N ARG A 26 14.41 -7.81 12.22
CA ARG A 26 14.18 -7.24 13.54
C ARG A 26 12.79 -7.53 14.08
N GLY A 27 11.81 -7.75 13.21
CA GLY A 27 10.42 -8.01 13.55
C GLY A 27 9.67 -8.68 12.41
N LEU A 28 8.37 -8.93 12.61
CA LEU A 28 7.45 -9.43 11.60
C LEU A 28 6.60 -8.30 11.06
N ILE A 29 6.40 -8.29 9.77
CA ILE A 29 5.47 -7.40 9.09
C ILE A 29 4.17 -8.16 8.86
N ILE A 30 3.04 -7.58 9.27
CA ILE A 30 1.70 -8.17 9.15
C ILE A 30 0.79 -7.16 8.45
N GLY A 31 -0.07 -7.60 7.56
CA GLY A 31 -1.04 -6.70 6.95
C GLY A 31 -1.65 -7.16 5.65
N SER A 32 -2.03 -6.21 4.81
CA SER A 32 -2.63 -6.44 3.50
C SER A 32 -1.65 -7.09 2.52
N GLN A 33 -2.03 -7.28 1.26
CA GLN A 33 -1.18 -7.94 0.26
C GLN A 33 0.15 -7.22 0.02
N SER A 34 0.15 -5.89 0.07
CA SER A 34 1.35 -5.05 0.00
C SER A 34 1.08 -3.66 0.55
N THR A 35 2.12 -2.88 0.77
CA THR A 35 2.02 -1.43 0.98
C THR A 35 1.83 -0.70 -0.35
N PHE A 36 1.76 0.64 -0.33
CA PHE A 36 1.43 1.49 -1.48
C PHE A 36 2.40 1.34 -2.67
N GLY A 37 3.68 1.17 -2.41
CA GLY A 37 4.71 1.02 -3.45
C GLY A 37 5.36 2.32 -3.90
N LYS A 38 5.47 3.33 -3.03
CA LYS A 38 6.12 4.60 -3.33
C LYS A 38 7.59 4.59 -2.90
N GLY A 39 8.47 4.23 -3.81
CA GLY A 39 9.92 4.19 -3.63
C GLY A 39 10.64 5.51 -3.96
N THR A 40 9.92 6.64 -3.97
CA THR A 40 10.45 7.94 -4.38
C THR A 40 10.29 8.98 -3.28
N VAL A 41 11.24 9.94 -3.27
CA VAL A 41 11.19 11.15 -2.44
C VAL A 41 10.83 12.34 -3.30
N GLN A 42 9.87 13.14 -2.85
CA GLN A 42 9.40 14.32 -3.57
C GLN A 42 9.68 15.58 -2.75
N ASN A 43 9.98 16.66 -3.47
CA ASN A 43 10.12 18.00 -2.91
C ASN A 43 9.09 18.94 -3.54
N ILE A 44 8.63 19.91 -2.76
CA ILE A 44 7.73 20.96 -3.21
C ILE A 44 8.57 22.22 -3.36
N VAL A 45 8.67 22.71 -4.61
CA VAL A 45 9.37 23.94 -4.95
C VAL A 45 8.35 25.05 -5.12
N ASP A 46 8.42 26.06 -4.26
CA ASP A 46 7.63 27.28 -4.36
C ASP A 46 8.14 28.09 -5.55
N MET A 47 7.34 28.21 -6.58
CA MET A 47 7.71 28.90 -7.82
C MET A 47 7.85 30.41 -7.62
N ASP A 48 7.19 31.01 -6.65
CA ASP A 48 7.34 32.43 -6.32
C ASP A 48 8.74 32.79 -5.86
N ARG A 49 9.45 31.82 -5.23
CA ARG A 49 10.84 31.96 -4.80
C ARG A 49 11.86 31.75 -5.92
N ALA A 50 11.46 31.02 -6.95
CA ALA A 50 12.33 30.71 -8.09
C ALA A 50 12.42 31.86 -9.12
N VAL A 51 11.50 32.82 -9.04
CA VAL A 51 11.37 33.91 -10.01
C VAL A 51 11.94 35.22 -9.45
N SER A 52 12.67 35.95 -10.30
CA SER A 52 13.22 37.29 -9.97
C SER A 52 12.12 38.27 -9.55
N MET A 53 12.46 39.20 -8.69
CA MET A 53 11.59 40.29 -8.25
C MET A 53 10.99 41.12 -9.42
N THR A 54 11.66 41.14 -10.57
CA THR A 54 11.18 41.77 -11.79
C THR A 54 9.85 41.23 -12.30
N TYR A 55 9.50 39.98 -11.93
CA TYR A 55 8.28 39.30 -12.36
C TYR A 55 7.24 39.16 -11.24
N ASN A 56 7.30 40.00 -10.19
CA ASN A 56 6.34 39.99 -9.10
C ASN A 56 4.88 40.12 -9.53
N ASN A 57 4.61 40.79 -10.63
CA ASN A 57 3.27 40.92 -11.21
C ASN A 57 2.69 39.61 -11.74
N LEU A 58 3.50 38.57 -11.89
CA LEU A 58 3.05 37.23 -12.33
C LEU A 58 2.66 36.32 -11.15
N LYS A 59 2.99 36.70 -9.93
CA LYS A 59 2.68 35.91 -8.72
C LYS A 59 1.20 36.03 -8.34
N PRO A 60 0.58 34.97 -7.78
CA PRO A 60 1.21 33.72 -7.35
C PRO A 60 1.37 32.71 -8.49
N LEU A 61 2.54 32.07 -8.59
CA LEU A 61 2.85 31.04 -9.59
C LEU A 61 2.56 29.63 -9.09
N GLY A 62 2.25 29.48 -7.79
CA GLY A 62 2.01 28.19 -7.18
C GLY A 62 3.28 27.41 -6.86
N ALA A 63 3.17 26.10 -6.79
CA ALA A 63 4.26 25.21 -6.40
C ALA A 63 4.38 24.03 -7.35
N LEU A 64 5.62 23.59 -7.58
CA LEU A 64 5.94 22.42 -8.39
C LEU A 64 6.39 21.27 -7.48
N LYS A 65 5.70 20.13 -7.56
CA LYS A 65 6.06 18.90 -6.85
C LYS A 65 6.96 18.05 -7.75
N LEU A 66 8.21 17.88 -7.35
CA LEU A 66 9.23 17.16 -8.11
C LEU A 66 9.69 15.91 -7.38
N THR A 67 9.85 14.82 -8.11
CA THR A 67 10.60 13.66 -7.62
C THR A 67 12.08 13.98 -7.75
N ILE A 68 12.80 13.90 -6.61
CA ILE A 68 14.21 14.27 -6.53
C ILE A 68 15.12 13.09 -6.24
N GLN A 69 14.57 11.97 -5.74
CA GLN A 69 15.35 10.83 -5.28
C GLN A 69 14.50 9.55 -5.30
N LYS A 70 15.14 8.40 -5.57
CA LYS A 70 14.64 7.05 -5.26
C LYS A 70 15.35 6.52 -4.02
N TYR A 71 14.71 5.63 -3.30
CA TYR A 71 15.35 4.91 -2.21
C TYR A 71 15.26 3.40 -2.43
N TYR A 72 16.24 2.70 -1.89
CA TYR A 72 16.40 1.26 -2.05
C TYR A 72 16.48 0.59 -0.69
N ARG A 73 16.04 -0.64 -0.65
CA ARG A 73 16.18 -1.53 0.49
C ARG A 73 17.63 -2.03 0.57
N ILE A 74 18.04 -2.48 1.75
CA ILE A 74 19.40 -3.03 1.93
C ILE A 74 19.66 -4.28 1.08
N ASN A 75 18.61 -4.98 0.63
CA ASN A 75 18.68 -6.11 -0.27
C ASN A 75 18.84 -5.73 -1.75
N GLY A 76 18.86 -4.43 -2.08
CA GLY A 76 19.03 -3.86 -3.42
C GLY A 76 17.72 -3.54 -4.14
N GLY A 77 16.60 -4.08 -3.71
CA GLY A 77 15.29 -3.75 -4.29
C GLY A 77 14.76 -2.40 -3.84
N THR A 78 13.69 -1.94 -4.48
CA THR A 78 12.96 -0.74 -4.07
C THR A 78 11.49 -1.07 -3.81
N PRO A 79 10.78 -0.36 -2.91
CA PRO A 79 9.32 -0.48 -2.82
C PRO A 79 8.57 0.04 -4.06
N GLN A 80 9.24 0.76 -4.98
CA GLN A 80 8.59 1.36 -6.15
C GLN A 80 7.76 0.34 -6.92
N LEU A 81 6.49 0.62 -7.13
CA LEU A 81 5.44 -0.19 -7.76
C LEU A 81 5.08 -1.51 -7.05
N LYS A 82 5.97 -2.07 -6.24
CA LYS A 82 5.78 -3.38 -5.57
C LYS A 82 5.30 -3.26 -4.13
N GLY A 83 5.69 -2.18 -3.44
CA GLY A 83 5.48 -2.05 -2.01
C GLY A 83 6.35 -3.00 -1.19
N VAL A 84 6.01 -3.11 0.09
CA VAL A 84 6.54 -4.10 1.01
C VAL A 84 5.48 -5.17 1.21
N THR A 85 5.78 -6.40 0.80
CA THR A 85 4.91 -7.55 1.04
C THR A 85 5.08 -8.02 2.48
N PRO A 86 4.03 -8.07 3.30
CA PRO A 86 4.11 -8.56 4.67
C PRO A 86 4.55 -10.02 4.78
N ASP A 87 5.20 -10.38 5.88
CA ASP A 87 5.53 -11.77 6.22
C ASP A 87 4.27 -12.59 6.51
N ILE A 88 3.23 -11.92 7.04
CA ILE A 88 1.92 -12.49 7.30
C ILE A 88 0.87 -11.61 6.60
N VAL A 89 0.29 -12.14 5.53
CA VAL A 89 -0.80 -11.49 4.82
C VAL A 89 -2.12 -11.84 5.47
N LEU A 90 -2.94 -10.82 5.74
CA LEU A 90 -4.30 -10.95 6.26
C LEU A 90 -5.29 -10.47 5.20
N PRO A 91 -6.45 -11.12 5.06
CA PRO A 91 -7.53 -10.60 4.24
C PRO A 91 -7.99 -9.23 4.74
N ASP A 92 -8.27 -8.33 3.81
CA ASP A 92 -8.88 -7.02 4.08
C ASP A 92 -9.92 -6.66 3.02
N ASN A 93 -10.77 -5.69 3.32
CA ASN A 93 -11.91 -5.31 2.49
C ASN A 93 -11.52 -4.76 1.10
N TYR A 94 -10.28 -4.35 0.91
CA TYR A 94 -9.79 -3.72 -0.33
C TYR A 94 -8.83 -4.60 -1.11
N MET A 95 -8.64 -5.87 -0.69
CA MET A 95 -7.63 -6.75 -1.26
C MET A 95 -7.77 -7.01 -2.77
N TYR A 96 -8.97 -6.82 -3.32
CA TYR A 96 -9.25 -6.95 -4.75
C TYR A 96 -9.37 -5.62 -5.49
N ILE A 97 -9.17 -4.50 -4.79
CA ILE A 97 -9.20 -3.17 -5.40
C ILE A 97 -7.79 -2.79 -5.83
N PRO A 98 -7.56 -2.49 -7.09
CA PRO A 98 -6.29 -1.93 -7.55
C PRO A 98 -5.98 -0.63 -6.79
N TYR A 99 -4.85 -0.61 -6.10
CA TYR A 99 -4.39 0.53 -5.33
C TYR A 99 -2.87 0.56 -5.25
N GLY A 100 -2.29 1.74 -5.25
CA GLY A 100 -0.86 1.94 -5.08
C GLY A 100 -0.22 2.79 -6.16
N GLU A 101 1.10 2.94 -6.08
CA GLU A 101 1.90 3.71 -7.03
C GLU A 101 1.78 3.18 -8.46
N LYS A 102 1.63 1.88 -8.62
CA LYS A 102 1.48 1.21 -9.93
C LYS A 102 0.21 1.61 -10.68
N GLU A 103 -0.78 2.18 -9.99
CA GLU A 103 -2.03 2.66 -10.58
C GLU A 103 -1.95 4.15 -10.97
N GLN A 104 -0.82 4.81 -10.70
CA GLN A 104 -0.60 6.21 -11.04
C GLN A 104 -0.13 6.33 -12.49
N ASP A 105 -0.70 7.30 -13.21
CA ASP A 105 -0.19 7.69 -14.52
C ASP A 105 1.26 8.17 -14.36
N TYR A 106 2.14 7.70 -15.23
CA TYR A 106 3.56 8.12 -15.27
C TYR A 106 4.37 7.78 -14.01
N ALA A 107 3.99 6.76 -13.25
CA ALA A 107 4.81 6.26 -12.16
C ALA A 107 6.21 5.88 -12.67
N LEU A 108 7.25 6.20 -11.90
CA LEU A 108 8.62 5.82 -12.26
C LEU A 108 8.76 4.29 -12.24
N PRO A 109 9.49 3.71 -13.21
CA PRO A 109 9.64 2.26 -13.30
C PRO A 109 10.42 1.70 -12.10
N TYR A 110 10.14 0.41 -11.82
CA TYR A 110 10.91 -0.37 -10.87
C TYR A 110 12.32 -0.60 -11.42
N ASP A 111 13.31 -0.56 -10.53
CA ASP A 111 14.70 -0.95 -10.77
C ASP A 111 15.33 -1.52 -9.50
N GLU A 112 16.56 -1.98 -9.58
CA GLU A 112 17.33 -2.56 -8.48
C GLU A 112 18.76 -2.05 -8.52
N ILE A 113 19.41 -2.05 -7.36
CA ILE A 113 20.83 -1.79 -7.20
C ILE A 113 21.50 -2.98 -6.50
N ASP A 114 22.82 -2.99 -6.44
CA ASP A 114 23.53 -3.99 -5.67
C ASP A 114 23.15 -3.95 -4.18
N LYS A 115 22.96 -5.14 -3.59
CA LYS A 115 22.65 -5.23 -2.17
C LYS A 115 23.81 -4.70 -1.32
N ALA A 116 23.48 -4.04 -0.22
CA ALA A 116 24.48 -3.65 0.77
C ALA A 116 25.00 -4.89 1.56
N GLU A 117 26.21 -4.81 2.07
CA GLU A 117 26.68 -5.73 3.09
C GLU A 117 26.05 -5.36 4.43
N TYR A 118 25.39 -6.31 5.08
CA TYR A 118 24.73 -6.08 6.37
C TYR A 118 24.63 -7.36 7.20
N ASN A 119 24.48 -7.18 8.51
CA ASN A 119 24.26 -8.26 9.45
C ASN A 119 22.78 -8.32 9.86
N LEU A 120 22.25 -9.54 9.94
CA LEU A 120 20.88 -9.76 10.43
C LEU A 120 20.80 -9.55 11.95
N TRP A 121 19.62 -9.18 12.41
CA TRP A 121 19.30 -9.16 13.83
C TRP A 121 19.11 -10.60 14.33
N GLU A 122 20.03 -11.11 15.13
CA GLU A 122 20.06 -12.53 15.49
C GLU A 122 19.01 -12.94 16.54
N ALA A 123 18.53 -12.01 17.36
CA ALA A 123 17.64 -12.32 18.48
C ALA A 123 16.21 -12.67 18.02
N GLY A 124 15.80 -13.92 18.14
CA GLY A 124 14.42 -14.37 17.96
C GLY A 124 14.02 -14.77 16.53
N VAL A 125 14.91 -14.68 15.56
CA VAL A 125 14.64 -14.99 14.14
C VAL A 125 14.23 -16.45 13.93
N SER A 126 14.75 -17.38 14.70
CA SER A 126 14.45 -18.81 14.59
C SER A 126 12.98 -19.17 14.78
N GLN A 127 12.20 -18.33 15.45
CA GLN A 127 10.77 -18.56 15.70
C GLN A 127 9.86 -18.02 14.58
N TYR A 128 10.34 -17.14 13.69
CA TYR A 128 9.51 -16.49 12.69
C TYR A 128 8.80 -17.44 11.73
N PRO A 129 9.45 -18.48 11.16
CA PRO A 129 8.76 -19.41 10.26
C PRO A 129 7.58 -20.13 10.94
N ASN A 130 7.75 -20.51 12.22
CA ASN A 130 6.67 -21.16 12.98
C ASN A 130 5.50 -20.19 13.27
N LEU A 131 5.81 -18.92 13.59
CA LEU A 131 4.78 -17.90 13.81
C LEU A 131 4.00 -17.61 12.53
N VAL A 132 4.68 -17.49 11.38
CA VAL A 132 4.05 -17.30 10.07
C VAL A 132 3.14 -18.48 9.73
N HIS A 133 3.62 -19.73 9.89
CA HIS A 133 2.83 -20.92 9.64
C HIS A 133 1.57 -21.00 10.52
N LYS A 134 1.72 -20.80 11.84
CA LYS A 134 0.58 -20.79 12.78
C LYS A 134 -0.41 -19.68 12.46
N SER A 135 0.05 -18.52 12.02
CA SER A 135 -0.83 -17.42 11.64
C SER A 135 -1.62 -17.76 10.37
N LYS A 136 -0.97 -18.34 9.36
CA LYS A 136 -1.63 -18.80 8.15
C LYS A 136 -2.73 -19.81 8.46
N LEU A 137 -2.46 -20.82 9.28
CA LEU A 137 -3.49 -21.78 9.70
C LEU A 137 -4.68 -21.10 10.37
N ARG A 138 -4.46 -20.09 11.22
CA ARG A 138 -5.56 -19.33 11.85
C ARG A 138 -6.39 -18.58 10.81
N VAL A 139 -5.75 -17.93 9.85
CA VAL A 139 -6.44 -17.22 8.76
C VAL A 139 -7.30 -18.18 7.96
N ASP A 140 -6.72 -19.31 7.54
CA ASP A 140 -7.39 -20.31 6.69
C ASP A 140 -8.56 -21.02 7.41
N THR A 141 -8.52 -21.11 8.74
CA THR A 141 -9.53 -21.85 9.53
C THR A 141 -10.53 -20.97 10.28
N THR A 142 -10.32 -19.65 10.33
CA THR A 142 -11.20 -18.73 11.07
C THR A 142 -12.29 -18.17 10.17
N PRO A 143 -13.58 -18.46 10.40
CA PRO A 143 -14.68 -18.05 9.53
C PRO A 143 -14.77 -16.53 9.28
N LYS A 144 -14.31 -15.72 10.24
CA LYS A 144 -14.30 -14.25 10.11
C LYS A 144 -13.41 -13.78 8.97
N PHE A 145 -12.27 -14.44 8.71
CA PHE A 145 -11.42 -14.08 7.58
C PHE A 145 -12.06 -14.45 6.24
N ALA A 146 -12.75 -15.58 6.16
CA ALA A 146 -13.52 -15.94 4.97
C ALA A 146 -14.63 -14.91 4.69
N LEU A 147 -15.32 -14.44 5.74
CA LEU A 147 -16.34 -13.38 5.61
C LEU A 147 -15.74 -12.05 5.10
N ILE A 148 -14.57 -11.65 5.60
CA ILE A 148 -13.85 -10.44 5.11
C ILE A 148 -13.52 -10.60 3.62
N GLU A 149 -13.03 -11.77 3.21
CA GLU A 149 -12.72 -12.02 1.80
C GLU A 149 -13.98 -12.01 0.92
N GLN A 150 -15.08 -12.58 1.37
CA GLN A 150 -16.35 -12.53 0.67
C GLN A 150 -16.84 -11.09 0.50
N TYR A 151 -16.75 -10.29 1.55
CA TYR A 151 -17.10 -8.87 1.49
C TYR A 151 -16.19 -8.07 0.55
N ALA A 152 -14.88 -8.38 0.54
CA ALA A 152 -13.94 -7.76 -0.39
C ALA A 152 -14.27 -8.06 -1.86
N ARG A 153 -14.72 -9.29 -2.17
CA ARG A 153 -15.20 -9.66 -3.52
C ARG A 153 -16.45 -8.86 -3.88
N TRP A 154 -17.39 -8.77 -2.97
CA TRP A 154 -18.60 -7.98 -3.17
C TRP A 154 -18.26 -6.49 -3.45
N ILE A 155 -17.35 -5.86 -2.69
CA ILE A 155 -16.89 -4.48 -2.94
C ILE A 155 -16.29 -4.36 -4.35
N LYS A 156 -15.49 -5.34 -4.79
CA LYS A 156 -14.93 -5.37 -6.13
C LYS A 156 -16.03 -5.38 -7.19
N ASP A 157 -16.96 -6.32 -7.08
CA ASP A 157 -18.05 -6.51 -8.04
C ASP A 157 -18.94 -5.26 -8.13
N GLU A 158 -19.23 -4.63 -6.99
CA GLU A 158 -19.95 -3.35 -6.94
C GLU A 158 -19.20 -2.21 -7.65
N ARG A 159 -17.89 -2.13 -7.45
CA ARG A 159 -17.06 -1.11 -8.10
C ARG A 159 -17.00 -1.31 -9.63
N GLU A 160 -16.98 -2.55 -10.07
CA GLU A 160 -16.97 -2.90 -11.50
C GLU A 160 -18.34 -2.71 -12.15
N ASN A 161 -19.42 -2.74 -11.36
CA ASN A 161 -20.79 -2.51 -11.82
C ASN A 161 -21.04 -1.00 -11.99
N SER A 162 -20.63 -0.46 -13.14
CA SER A 162 -20.79 0.96 -13.47
C SER A 162 -22.18 1.34 -13.99
N LYS A 163 -23.14 0.41 -14.05
CA LYS A 163 -24.48 0.63 -14.61
C LYS A 163 -25.48 0.91 -13.50
N MET A 164 -26.26 1.98 -13.68
CA MET A 164 -27.34 2.34 -12.78
C MET A 164 -28.66 2.40 -13.56
N SER A 165 -29.73 1.81 -13.01
CA SER A 165 -31.05 1.90 -13.61
C SER A 165 -31.59 3.31 -13.49
N LEU A 166 -32.10 3.88 -14.59
CA LEU A 166 -32.83 5.16 -14.59
C LEU A 166 -34.31 4.96 -14.23
N ASN A 167 -34.78 3.72 -14.12
CA ASN A 167 -36.11 3.42 -13.61
C ASN A 167 -36.09 3.48 -12.09
N LEU A 168 -36.95 4.29 -11.47
CA LEU A 168 -36.96 4.54 -10.03
C LEU A 168 -37.25 3.28 -9.20
N GLU A 169 -38.15 2.43 -9.66
CA GLU A 169 -38.50 1.19 -8.95
C GLU A 169 -37.34 0.20 -8.96
N SER A 170 -36.74 -0.01 -10.12
CA SER A 170 -35.55 -0.86 -10.24
C SER A 170 -34.37 -0.34 -9.41
N PHE A 171 -34.17 0.99 -9.41
CA PHE A 171 -33.13 1.60 -8.57
C PHE A 171 -33.37 1.38 -7.08
N ARG A 172 -34.61 1.59 -6.61
CA ARG A 172 -34.99 1.38 -5.20
C ARG A 172 -34.81 -0.08 -4.78
N GLU A 173 -35.19 -1.02 -5.65
CA GLU A 173 -35.01 -2.44 -5.38
C GLU A 173 -33.55 -2.83 -5.30
N THR A 174 -32.72 -2.36 -6.23
CA THR A 174 -31.25 -2.56 -6.16
C THR A 174 -30.68 -1.99 -4.85
N GLN A 175 -31.08 -0.79 -4.44
CA GLN A 175 -30.64 -0.19 -3.19
C GLN A 175 -31.10 -0.97 -1.95
N ARG A 176 -32.27 -1.61 -2.02
CA ARG A 176 -32.77 -2.47 -0.94
C ARG A 176 -31.92 -3.72 -0.81
N LEU A 177 -31.63 -4.39 -1.93
CA LEU A 177 -30.78 -5.59 -1.95
C LEU A 177 -29.36 -5.29 -1.40
N TYR A 178 -28.74 -4.19 -1.80
CA TYR A 178 -27.43 -3.76 -1.28
C TYR A 178 -27.42 -3.57 0.24
N ARG A 179 -28.48 -3.01 0.80
CA ARG A 179 -28.61 -2.84 2.26
C ARG A 179 -28.81 -4.14 3.00
N GLU A 180 -29.38 -5.14 2.35
CA GLU A 180 -29.59 -6.48 2.92
C GLU A 180 -28.31 -7.30 2.88
N GLU A 181 -27.53 -7.21 1.77
CA GLU A 181 -26.25 -7.90 1.62
C GLU A 181 -25.13 -7.30 2.50
N ALA A 182 -25.21 -6.01 2.82
CA ALA A 182 -24.26 -5.32 3.69
C ALA A 182 -24.46 -5.56 5.20
N LYS A 183 -25.48 -6.33 5.63
CA LYS A 183 -25.76 -6.70 7.02
C LYS A 183 -25.11 -8.01 7.39
#